data_461f918b76b195576cebe4f124e20eae
#
_entry.id   461f918b76b195576cebe4f124e20eae
#
_cell.length_a   1.000
_cell.length_b   1.000
_cell.length_c   1.000
_cell.angle_alpha   90.00
_cell.angle_beta   90.00
_cell.angle_gamma   90.00
#
_symmetry.space_group_name_H-M   'P 1'
#
loop_
_entity.id
_entity.type
_entity.pdbx_description
1 polymer ?
#
loop_
_entity_poly.entity_id
_entity_poly.type
_entity_poly.pdbx_seq_one_letter_code
_entity_poly.pdbx_strand_id
1 'polypeptide(L)'
;MKTLFAQILLLFFFISCNSSKVQSESNETAQIPIIEDNEEVISEDEVAPEESVYINPDKLTKAYFASGCFWCVEAIYEHTKGVKEVYSGYSGGHTKNPTYELSNTGKTGHAEAVQVIYDSSIISFEELVDIFYGTQNIEQVNGQGPDNGSQYRTIAFYSDSTEKEIIEAKVAELRAKGLKPAAEVKEFDRFWMGEEY
;
A
#
# COMPACT_ATOMS: atom_id res chain seq x y z
N MET A 1 3.14 51.91 41.27
CA MET A 1 3.43 53.21 40.64
C MET A 1 4.10 53.01 39.32
N LYS A 2 3.56 53.70 38.31
CA LYS A 2 3.99 53.86 36.91
C LYS A 2 3.65 52.74 35.93
N THR A 3 2.53 52.95 35.33
CA THR A 3 1.97 52.52 34.03
C THR A 3 2.87 52.89 32.86
N LEU A 4 3.03 51.98 31.91
CA LEU A 4 3.47 52.37 30.57
C LEU A 4 2.58 51.67 29.53
N PHE A 5 1.73 52.48 28.88
CA PHE A 5 0.93 52.12 27.67
C PHE A 5 1.85 52.05 26.46
N ALA A 6 1.75 51.02 25.70
CA ALA A 6 2.29 50.95 24.34
C ALA A 6 1.12 50.74 23.35
N GLN A 7 0.91 51.80 22.57
CA GLN A 7 -0.09 51.85 21.46
C GLN A 7 0.36 50.96 20.33
N ILE A 8 -0.56 50.08 19.88
CA ILE A 8 -0.42 49.34 18.65
C ILE A 8 -1.15 50.11 17.54
N LEU A 9 -0.35 50.53 16.57
CA LEU A 9 -0.80 51.24 15.38
C LEU A 9 -1.37 50.28 14.34
N LEU A 10 -2.67 50.28 14.09
CA LEU A 10 -3.31 49.52 13.01
C LEU A 10 -3.11 50.29 11.66
N LEU A 11 -2.35 49.68 10.77
CA LEU A 11 -2.26 50.11 9.36
C LEU A 11 -3.28 49.34 8.54
N PHE A 12 -4.37 50.00 8.15
CA PHE A 12 -5.31 49.53 7.13
C PHE A 12 -4.73 49.79 5.75
N PHE A 13 -4.42 48.71 4.98
CA PHE A 13 -4.19 48.83 3.55
C PHE A 13 -5.51 48.65 2.82
N PHE A 14 -5.98 49.77 2.22
CA PHE A 14 -7.06 49.77 1.24
C PHE A 14 -6.48 49.29 -0.12
N ILE A 15 -6.92 48.16 -0.61
CA ILE A 15 -6.68 47.76 -2.01
C ILE A 15 -7.87 48.22 -2.82
N SER A 16 -7.59 49.20 -3.67
CA SER A 16 -8.53 49.79 -4.64
C SER A 16 -8.74 48.84 -5.81
N CYS A 17 -9.98 48.41 -6.05
CA CYS A 17 -10.38 47.71 -7.28
C CYS A 17 -10.36 48.74 -8.43
N ASN A 18 -9.46 48.52 -9.40
CA ASN A 18 -9.48 49.22 -10.68
C ASN A 18 -10.17 48.36 -11.74
N SER A 19 -11.33 48.79 -12.16
CA SER A 19 -12.14 48.16 -13.21
C SER A 19 -11.60 48.62 -14.56
N SER A 20 -10.94 47.75 -15.31
CA SER A 20 -10.49 48.00 -16.67
C SER A 20 -11.44 47.34 -17.67
N LYS A 21 -11.94 48.16 -18.57
CA LYS A 21 -12.85 47.85 -19.68
C LYS A 21 -12.30 46.79 -20.60
N VAL A 22 -13.13 45.79 -20.90
CA VAL A 22 -12.93 44.87 -22.00
C VAL A 22 -13.10 45.61 -23.32
N GLN A 23 -12.04 45.69 -24.10
CA GLN A 23 -12.09 46.02 -25.53
C GLN A 23 -12.07 44.70 -26.30
N SER A 24 -13.10 44.55 -27.14
CA SER A 24 -13.21 43.50 -28.14
C SER A 24 -12.20 43.76 -29.25
N GLU A 25 -11.23 42.88 -29.41
CA GLU A 25 -10.43 42.80 -30.64
C GLU A 25 -10.71 41.47 -31.36
N SER A 26 -10.84 41.65 -32.66
CA SER A 26 -11.27 40.69 -33.67
C SER A 26 -10.32 39.51 -33.87
N ASN A 27 -10.97 38.38 -34.17
CA ASN A 27 -10.47 37.15 -34.78
C ASN A 27 -9.18 37.33 -35.62
N GLU A 28 -8.12 36.69 -35.14
CA GLU A 28 -7.04 36.21 -35.99
C GLU A 28 -6.93 34.70 -35.80
N THR A 29 -7.29 33.97 -36.86
CA THR A 29 -7.31 32.52 -36.91
C THR A 29 -5.87 32.03 -36.91
N ALA A 30 -5.34 31.70 -35.75
CA ALA A 30 -4.07 30.99 -35.65
C ALA A 30 -4.27 29.58 -36.21
N GLN A 31 -3.69 29.30 -37.34
CA GLN A 31 -3.54 27.95 -37.92
C GLN A 31 -2.65 27.14 -36.98
N ILE A 32 -3.25 26.15 -36.33
CA ILE A 32 -2.51 25.10 -35.60
C ILE A 32 -1.75 24.29 -36.65
N PRO A 33 -0.42 24.11 -36.55
CA PRO A 33 0.28 23.22 -37.43
C PRO A 33 -0.21 21.79 -37.18
N ILE A 34 -0.66 21.12 -38.24
CA ILE A 34 -0.95 19.69 -38.22
C ILE A 34 0.37 18.99 -37.96
N ILE A 35 0.53 18.47 -36.75
CA ILE A 35 1.58 17.50 -36.45
C ILE A 35 1.16 16.23 -37.18
N GLU A 36 1.87 15.84 -38.20
CA GLU A 36 1.76 14.52 -38.80
C GLU A 36 2.10 13.52 -37.69
N ASP A 37 1.06 12.79 -37.21
CA ASP A 37 1.23 11.62 -36.34
C ASP A 37 2.03 10.60 -37.15
N ASN A 38 3.34 10.56 -36.90
CA ASN A 38 4.10 9.35 -37.17
C ASN A 38 3.64 8.31 -36.14
N GLU A 39 2.57 7.58 -36.47
CA GLU A 39 2.29 6.31 -35.83
C GLU A 39 3.49 5.38 -36.13
N GLU A 40 4.41 5.35 -35.21
CA GLU A 40 5.38 4.26 -35.13
C GLU A 40 4.56 3.01 -34.81
N VAL A 41 4.23 2.24 -35.85
CA VAL A 41 3.61 0.93 -35.72
C VAL A 41 4.60 0.06 -34.96
N ILE A 42 4.44 -0.01 -33.64
CA ILE A 42 5.13 -1.00 -32.82
C ILE A 42 4.61 -2.34 -33.30
N SER A 43 5.46 -3.10 -33.97
CA SER A 43 5.13 -4.45 -34.44
C SER A 43 4.79 -5.31 -33.22
N GLU A 44 3.63 -5.96 -33.23
CA GLU A 44 3.16 -6.87 -32.17
C GLU A 44 4.05 -8.14 -31.98
N ASP A 45 5.17 -8.22 -32.67
CA ASP A 45 5.97 -9.46 -32.79
C ASP A 45 7.15 -9.57 -31.81
N GLU A 46 7.34 -8.65 -30.84
CA GLU A 46 8.47 -8.71 -29.90
C GLU A 46 8.08 -8.85 -28.41
N VAL A 47 6.88 -9.29 -28.10
CA VAL A 47 6.61 -9.77 -26.74
C VAL A 47 7.08 -11.21 -26.67
N ALA A 48 8.29 -11.43 -26.16
CA ALA A 48 8.78 -12.77 -25.87
C ALA A 48 7.73 -13.47 -24.97
N PRO A 49 7.35 -14.72 -25.24
CA PRO A 49 6.38 -15.42 -24.42
C PRO A 49 6.90 -15.46 -23.00
N GLU A 50 6.09 -14.94 -22.06
CA GLU A 50 6.37 -14.99 -20.62
C GLU A 50 6.58 -16.45 -20.25
N GLU A 51 7.82 -16.82 -19.89
CA GLU A 51 8.18 -18.20 -19.59
C GLU A 51 7.34 -18.66 -18.39
N SER A 52 6.35 -19.52 -18.64
CA SER A 52 5.47 -20.02 -17.59
C SER A 52 6.30 -20.74 -16.52
N VAL A 53 6.31 -20.18 -15.30
CA VAL A 53 7.02 -20.79 -14.17
C VAL A 53 6.25 -22.01 -13.72
N TYR A 54 6.91 -23.18 -13.76
CA TYR A 54 6.32 -24.39 -13.21
C TYR A 54 6.26 -24.31 -11.68
N ILE A 55 5.04 -24.33 -11.13
CA ILE A 55 4.78 -24.38 -9.69
C ILE A 55 4.70 -25.83 -9.24
N ASN A 56 5.57 -26.24 -8.33
CA ASN A 56 5.59 -27.60 -7.79
C ASN A 56 4.54 -27.75 -6.67
N PRO A 57 3.46 -28.56 -6.87
CA PRO A 57 2.41 -28.71 -5.87
C PRO A 57 2.89 -29.31 -4.55
N ASP A 58 3.97 -30.12 -4.56
CA ASP A 58 4.54 -30.75 -3.35
C ASP A 58 5.39 -29.77 -2.51
N LYS A 59 5.65 -28.58 -3.03
CA LYS A 59 6.43 -27.52 -2.36
C LYS A 59 5.60 -26.32 -1.96
N LEU A 60 4.29 -26.40 -2.13
CA LEU A 60 3.40 -25.32 -1.74
C LEU A 60 3.34 -25.16 -0.22
N THR A 61 3.49 -23.95 0.22
CA THR A 61 3.34 -23.53 1.61
C THR A 61 2.58 -22.21 1.68
N LYS A 62 2.34 -21.68 2.88
CA LYS A 62 1.50 -20.51 3.10
C LYS A 62 2.22 -19.48 3.95
N ALA A 63 2.04 -18.22 3.61
CA ALA A 63 2.43 -17.09 4.43
C ALA A 63 1.23 -16.14 4.62
N TYR A 64 1.27 -15.31 5.67
CA TYR A 64 0.17 -14.40 6.01
C TYR A 64 0.71 -13.00 6.31
N PHE A 65 0.11 -11.98 5.69
CA PHE A 65 0.52 -10.60 5.84
C PHE A 65 -0.70 -9.67 5.91
N ALA A 66 -0.57 -8.57 6.61
CA ALA A 66 -1.54 -7.46 6.62
C ALA A 66 -0.80 -6.14 6.40
N SER A 67 -1.24 -5.33 5.44
CA SER A 67 -0.61 -4.04 5.13
C SER A 67 -1.56 -3.11 4.37
N GLY A 68 -2.48 -2.49 5.10
CA GLY A 68 -3.50 -1.63 4.49
C GLY A 68 -4.57 -2.42 3.75
N CYS A 69 -5.02 -1.90 2.60
CA CYS A 69 -6.02 -2.53 1.76
C CYS A 69 -5.55 -3.90 1.25
N PHE A 70 -6.27 -4.96 1.60
CA PHE A 70 -5.91 -6.34 1.25
C PHE A 70 -5.92 -6.59 -0.27
N TRP A 71 -6.79 -5.93 -1.06
CA TRP A 71 -6.76 -6.05 -2.53
C TRP A 71 -5.47 -5.51 -3.16
N CYS A 72 -4.90 -4.45 -2.56
CA CYS A 72 -3.61 -3.91 -3.01
C CYS A 72 -2.47 -4.89 -2.71
N VAL A 73 -2.50 -5.50 -1.53
CA VAL A 73 -1.49 -6.48 -1.11
C VAL A 73 -1.62 -7.79 -1.91
N GLU A 74 -2.86 -8.25 -2.15
CA GLU A 74 -3.18 -9.38 -3.03
C GLU A 74 -2.56 -9.20 -4.41
N ALA A 75 -2.85 -8.06 -5.07
CA ALA A 75 -2.31 -7.75 -6.39
C ALA A 75 -0.77 -7.77 -6.45
N ILE A 76 -0.08 -7.30 -5.40
CA ILE A 76 1.38 -7.32 -5.33
C ILE A 76 1.90 -8.76 -5.33
N TYR A 77 1.33 -9.62 -4.48
CA TYR A 77 1.79 -10.99 -4.36
C TYR A 77 1.37 -11.87 -5.54
N GLU A 78 0.20 -11.65 -6.16
CA GLU A 78 -0.23 -12.35 -7.38
C GLU A 78 0.75 -12.16 -8.54
N HIS A 79 1.39 -10.99 -8.63
CA HIS A 79 2.41 -10.70 -9.64
C HIS A 79 3.82 -11.14 -9.22
N THR A 80 3.95 -11.84 -8.09
CA THR A 80 5.24 -12.31 -7.59
C THR A 80 5.56 -13.69 -8.13
N LYS A 81 6.70 -13.84 -8.81
CA LYS A 81 7.17 -15.13 -9.32
C LYS A 81 7.30 -16.15 -8.18
N GLY A 82 6.71 -17.34 -8.35
CA GLY A 82 6.70 -18.39 -7.34
C GLY A 82 5.48 -18.39 -6.44
N VAL A 83 4.68 -17.34 -6.44
CA VAL A 83 3.35 -17.32 -5.83
C VAL A 83 2.36 -18.02 -6.76
N LYS A 84 1.56 -18.92 -6.20
CA LYS A 84 0.55 -19.67 -6.93
C LYS A 84 -0.80 -18.98 -6.86
N GLU A 85 -1.16 -18.48 -5.68
CA GLU A 85 -2.50 -17.95 -5.41
C GLU A 85 -2.46 -17.08 -4.15
N VAL A 86 -3.26 -16.04 -4.12
CA VAL A 86 -3.43 -15.17 -2.97
C VAL A 86 -4.92 -15.04 -2.66
N TYR A 87 -5.25 -14.98 -1.39
CA TYR A 87 -6.61 -14.78 -0.94
C TYR A 87 -6.68 -13.61 0.01
N SER A 88 -7.57 -12.67 -0.24
CA SER A 88 -7.92 -11.61 0.69
C SER A 88 -8.81 -12.12 1.81
N GLY A 89 -8.66 -11.55 2.99
CA GLY A 89 -9.45 -11.93 4.17
C GLY A 89 -9.04 -11.19 5.43
N TYR A 90 -9.22 -11.83 6.58
CA TYR A 90 -9.07 -11.17 7.87
C TYR A 90 -8.26 -12.05 8.84
N SER A 91 -7.35 -11.43 9.60
CA SER A 91 -6.56 -12.12 10.62
C SER A 91 -6.17 -11.22 11.79
N GLY A 92 -5.69 -11.81 12.86
CA GLY A 92 -5.12 -11.11 14.02
C GLY A 92 -6.12 -10.54 15.01
N GLY A 93 -7.42 -10.68 14.79
CA GLY A 93 -8.49 -10.21 15.66
C GLY A 93 -9.05 -11.29 16.61
N HIS A 94 -10.20 -10.99 17.21
CA HIS A 94 -10.80 -11.82 18.27
C HIS A 94 -12.21 -12.29 17.94
N THR A 95 -12.87 -11.73 16.92
CA THR A 95 -14.22 -12.16 16.53
C THR A 95 -14.17 -13.38 15.62
N LYS A 96 -15.24 -14.18 15.66
CA LYS A 96 -15.44 -15.29 14.70
C LYS A 96 -16.22 -14.80 13.50
N ASN A 97 -15.92 -15.35 12.34
CA ASN A 97 -16.58 -15.05 11.07
C ASN A 97 -16.70 -13.52 10.82
N PRO A 98 -15.57 -12.78 10.81
CA PRO A 98 -15.61 -11.37 10.49
C PRO A 98 -16.11 -11.20 9.05
N THR A 99 -16.78 -10.08 8.79
CA THR A 99 -17.18 -9.63 7.46
C THR A 99 -16.50 -8.31 7.17
N TYR A 100 -16.48 -7.91 5.88
CA TYR A 100 -15.95 -6.61 5.47
C TYR A 100 -16.57 -5.45 6.25
N GLU A 101 -17.90 -5.44 6.34
CA GLU A 101 -18.62 -4.38 7.05
C GLU A 101 -18.23 -4.34 8.54
N LEU A 102 -18.16 -5.51 9.20
CA LEU A 102 -17.79 -5.58 10.61
C LEU A 102 -16.35 -5.18 10.85
N SER A 103 -15.44 -5.62 9.98
CA SER A 103 -14.01 -5.32 10.09
C SER A 103 -13.73 -3.83 9.89
N ASN A 104 -14.45 -3.17 8.98
CA ASN A 104 -14.37 -1.72 8.78
C ASN A 104 -14.85 -0.88 9.97
N THR A 105 -15.58 -1.46 10.92
CA THR A 105 -15.90 -0.78 12.18
C THR A 105 -14.70 -0.65 13.12
N GLY A 106 -13.62 -1.39 12.89
CA GLY A 106 -12.45 -1.51 13.78
C GLY A 106 -12.72 -2.30 15.06
N LYS A 107 -13.95 -2.81 15.26
CA LYS A 107 -14.37 -3.49 16.52
C LYS A 107 -14.05 -4.98 16.54
N THR A 108 -13.77 -5.59 15.41
CA THR A 108 -13.44 -7.02 15.32
C THR A 108 -12.04 -7.34 15.82
N GLY A 109 -11.16 -6.34 15.85
CA GLY A 109 -9.74 -6.49 16.14
C GLY A 109 -8.96 -7.13 14.99
N HIS A 110 -9.62 -7.58 13.91
CA HIS A 110 -8.94 -8.10 12.72
C HIS A 110 -8.30 -6.98 11.91
N ALA A 111 -7.23 -7.33 11.24
CA ALA A 111 -6.70 -6.56 10.11
C ALA A 111 -7.15 -7.21 8.80
N GLU A 112 -7.31 -6.38 7.76
CA GLU A 112 -7.32 -6.85 6.38
C GLU A 112 -5.99 -7.53 6.10
N ALA A 113 -6.04 -8.78 5.68
CA ALA A 113 -4.87 -9.63 5.54
C ALA A 113 -4.96 -10.47 4.27
N VAL A 114 -3.83 -10.97 3.82
CA VAL A 114 -3.75 -11.92 2.71
C VAL A 114 -3.15 -13.24 3.17
N GLN A 115 -3.65 -14.33 2.57
CA GLN A 115 -3.02 -15.65 2.59
C GLN A 115 -2.30 -15.83 1.26
N VAL A 116 -0.99 -15.96 1.29
CA VAL A 116 -0.14 -16.17 0.12
C VAL A 116 0.21 -17.64 0.04
N ILE A 117 -0.17 -18.32 -1.03
CA ILE A 117 0.21 -19.70 -1.34
C ILE A 117 1.37 -19.66 -2.34
N TYR A 118 2.51 -20.18 -1.97
CA TYR A 118 3.73 -20.07 -2.77
C TYR A 118 4.53 -21.37 -2.83
N ASP A 119 5.34 -21.53 -3.87
CA ASP A 119 6.28 -22.63 -4.04
C ASP A 119 7.62 -22.26 -3.37
N SER A 120 7.90 -22.89 -2.23
CA SER A 120 9.11 -22.63 -1.44
C SER A 120 10.43 -23.02 -2.13
N SER A 121 10.36 -23.69 -3.28
CA SER A 121 11.55 -23.96 -4.10
C SER A 121 11.85 -22.84 -5.11
N ILE A 122 10.93 -21.91 -5.32
CA ILE A 122 11.05 -20.78 -6.27
C ILE A 122 11.25 -19.47 -5.53
N ILE A 123 10.50 -19.24 -4.46
CA ILE A 123 10.59 -18.06 -3.62
C ILE A 123 10.58 -18.44 -2.14
N SER A 124 11.48 -17.87 -1.36
CA SER A 124 11.59 -18.13 0.07
C SER A 124 10.63 -17.26 0.88
N PHE A 125 10.37 -17.65 2.14
CA PHE A 125 9.62 -16.79 3.08
C PHE A 125 10.36 -15.46 3.34
N GLU A 126 11.68 -15.47 3.38
CA GLU A 126 12.51 -14.27 3.53
C GLU A 126 12.28 -13.26 2.39
N GLU A 127 12.23 -13.74 1.14
CA GLU A 127 11.92 -12.89 -0.02
C GLU A 127 10.49 -12.34 0.03
N LEU A 128 9.52 -13.11 0.51
CA LEU A 128 8.15 -12.60 0.73
C LEU A 128 8.13 -11.51 1.82
N VAL A 129 8.92 -11.64 2.87
CA VAL A 129 9.09 -10.62 3.92
C VAL A 129 9.78 -9.38 3.36
N ASP A 130 10.73 -9.54 2.43
CA ASP A 130 11.36 -8.41 1.74
C ASP A 130 10.36 -7.62 0.89
N ILE A 131 9.51 -8.33 0.14
CA ILE A 131 8.40 -7.71 -0.62
C ILE A 131 7.45 -6.99 0.32
N PHE A 132 7.05 -7.63 1.44
CA PHE A 132 6.17 -7.04 2.43
C PHE A 132 6.69 -5.68 2.93
N TYR A 133 7.93 -5.60 3.38
CA TYR A 133 8.50 -4.34 3.85
C TYR A 133 8.88 -3.37 2.73
N GLY A 134 9.13 -3.86 1.52
CA GLY A 134 9.52 -3.06 0.35
C GLY A 134 8.38 -2.31 -0.32
N THR A 135 7.14 -2.74 -0.10
CA THR A 135 5.96 -2.24 -0.82
C THR A 135 5.03 -1.37 0.03
N GLN A 136 5.43 -1.04 1.26
CA GLN A 136 4.61 -0.29 2.20
C GLN A 136 5.34 0.90 2.84
N ASN A 137 4.58 1.78 3.50
CA ASN A 137 5.16 2.75 4.42
C ASN A 137 5.49 2.06 5.75
N ILE A 138 6.76 1.75 5.95
CA ILE A 138 7.27 0.96 7.08
C ILE A 138 6.94 1.58 8.44
N GLU A 139 6.85 2.91 8.53
CA GLU A 139 6.69 3.64 9.78
C GLU A 139 5.24 4.07 10.08
N GLN A 140 4.30 3.82 9.17
CA GLN A 140 2.90 4.21 9.37
C GLN A 140 2.19 3.28 10.36
N VAL A 141 1.62 3.87 11.40
CA VAL A 141 0.88 3.16 12.45
C VAL A 141 -0.61 3.19 12.13
N ASN A 142 -1.30 2.05 12.30
CA ASN A 142 -2.74 1.92 12.09
C ASN A 142 -3.21 2.43 10.72
N GLY A 143 -2.51 2.05 9.68
CA GLY A 143 -2.88 2.43 8.32
C GLY A 143 -1.78 2.23 7.31
N GLN A 144 -2.13 2.38 6.02
CA GLN A 144 -1.20 2.46 4.90
C GLN A 144 -1.70 3.46 3.86
N GLY A 145 -0.84 4.42 3.48
CA GLY A 145 -1.22 5.46 2.56
C GLY A 145 -2.46 6.25 3.05
N PRO A 146 -3.53 6.33 2.26
CA PRO A 146 -4.76 7.03 2.64
C PRO A 146 -5.65 6.23 3.60
N ASP A 147 -5.45 4.91 3.71
CA ASP A 147 -6.28 4.02 4.52
C ASP A 147 -5.86 4.12 5.98
N ASN A 148 -6.78 4.57 6.83
CA ASN A 148 -6.56 4.77 8.25
C ASN A 148 -7.56 3.98 9.09
N GLY A 149 -7.07 3.30 10.11
CA GLY A 149 -7.85 2.48 11.02
C GLY A 149 -7.10 1.22 11.43
N SER A 150 -7.48 0.64 12.56
CA SER A 150 -6.85 -0.58 13.08
C SER A 150 -6.98 -1.78 12.13
N GLN A 151 -8.00 -1.79 11.26
CA GLN A 151 -8.19 -2.80 10.22
C GLN A 151 -7.15 -2.72 9.10
N TYR A 152 -6.51 -1.57 8.93
CA TYR A 152 -5.45 -1.33 7.92
C TYR A 152 -4.04 -1.35 8.51
N ARG A 153 -3.90 -1.80 9.77
CA ARG A 153 -2.58 -1.88 10.40
C ARG A 153 -1.71 -2.95 9.79
N THR A 154 -0.43 -2.81 9.95
CA THR A 154 0.57 -3.70 9.36
C THR A 154 0.93 -4.83 10.32
N ILE A 155 0.87 -6.07 9.84
CA ILE A 155 1.24 -7.26 10.63
C ILE A 155 1.99 -8.23 9.72
N ALA A 156 3.17 -8.67 10.14
CA ALA A 156 3.84 -9.85 9.62
C ALA A 156 3.53 -11.02 10.55
N PHE A 157 2.82 -12.02 10.04
CA PHE A 157 2.50 -13.22 10.81
C PHE A 157 3.58 -14.28 10.64
N TYR A 158 3.82 -15.06 11.69
CA TYR A 158 4.70 -16.23 11.66
C TYR A 158 3.96 -17.47 12.14
N SER A 159 4.22 -18.60 11.49
CA SER A 159 3.63 -19.91 11.82
C SER A 159 4.56 -20.78 12.66
N ASP A 160 5.86 -20.46 12.65
CA ASP A 160 6.88 -21.18 13.44
C ASP A 160 8.04 -20.25 13.87
N SER A 161 9.00 -20.82 14.60
CA SER A 161 10.14 -20.07 15.12
C SER A 161 11.10 -19.59 14.02
N THR A 162 11.21 -20.32 12.92
CA THR A 162 12.09 -19.95 11.79
C THR A 162 11.55 -18.72 11.07
N GLU A 163 10.24 -18.69 10.77
CA GLU A 163 9.58 -17.53 10.19
C GLU A 163 9.68 -16.31 11.11
N LYS A 164 9.51 -16.52 12.43
CA LYS A 164 9.68 -15.47 13.41
C LYS A 164 11.08 -14.85 13.37
N GLU A 165 12.11 -15.68 13.37
CA GLU A 165 13.50 -15.25 13.32
C GLU A 165 13.80 -14.45 12.05
N ILE A 166 13.26 -14.85 10.90
CA ILE A 166 13.39 -14.14 9.61
C ILE A 166 12.77 -12.75 9.71
N ILE A 167 11.54 -12.65 10.21
CA ILE A 167 10.85 -11.34 10.36
C ILE A 167 11.62 -10.44 11.33
N GLU A 168 12.03 -10.97 12.48
CA GLU A 168 12.77 -10.21 13.50
C GLU A 168 14.14 -9.74 12.97
N ALA A 169 14.84 -10.55 12.18
CA ALA A 169 16.09 -10.18 11.52
C ALA A 169 15.87 -9.01 10.55
N LYS A 170 14.79 -9.06 9.75
CA LYS A 170 14.43 -7.96 8.85
C LYS A 170 14.09 -6.68 9.60
N VAL A 171 13.33 -6.77 10.67
CA VAL A 171 13.04 -5.62 11.56
C VAL A 171 14.32 -5.02 12.14
N ALA A 172 15.26 -5.86 12.56
CA ALA A 172 16.56 -5.41 13.09
C ALA A 172 17.39 -4.70 12.00
N GLU A 173 17.41 -5.23 10.77
CA GLU A 173 18.07 -4.60 9.63
C GLU A 173 17.50 -3.20 9.35
N LEU A 174 16.17 -3.07 9.30
CA LEU A 174 15.49 -1.80 9.06
C LEU A 174 15.78 -0.78 10.16
N ARG A 175 15.79 -1.22 11.42
CA ARG A 175 16.17 -0.37 12.56
C ARG A 175 17.63 0.09 12.50
N ALA A 176 18.53 -0.78 12.05
CA ALA A 176 19.94 -0.41 11.85
C ALA A 176 20.12 0.65 10.74
N LYS A 177 19.21 0.72 9.78
CA LYS A 177 19.10 1.77 8.76
C LYS A 177 18.44 3.06 9.26
N GLY A 178 18.05 3.14 10.53
CA GLY A 178 17.42 4.30 11.16
C GLY A 178 15.90 4.39 11.00
N LEU A 179 15.26 3.38 10.41
CA LEU A 179 13.82 3.28 10.28
C LEU A 179 13.16 2.77 11.57
N LYS A 180 11.87 3.04 11.72
CA LYS A 180 11.06 2.61 12.89
C LYS A 180 9.89 1.75 12.44
N PRO A 181 10.13 0.47 12.08
CA PRO A 181 9.06 -0.40 11.58
C PRO A 181 7.90 -0.45 12.56
N ALA A 182 6.70 -0.10 12.07
CA ALA A 182 5.45 -0.08 12.83
C ALA A 182 4.71 -1.43 12.78
N ALA A 183 5.12 -2.34 11.88
CA ALA A 183 4.50 -3.64 11.73
C ALA A 183 4.57 -4.47 13.03
N GLU A 184 3.43 -5.04 13.41
CA GLU A 184 3.38 -6.07 14.45
C GLU A 184 4.05 -7.35 13.93
N VAL A 185 4.84 -8.01 14.77
CA VAL A 185 5.32 -9.38 14.53
C VAL A 185 4.47 -10.30 15.40
N LYS A 186 3.61 -11.09 14.78
CA LYS A 186 2.54 -11.80 15.50
C LYS A 186 2.48 -13.26 15.11
N GLU A 187 2.29 -14.14 16.11
CA GLU A 187 2.00 -15.55 15.86
C GLU A 187 0.68 -15.69 15.10
N PHE A 188 0.71 -16.51 14.05
CA PHE A 188 -0.47 -16.81 13.26
C PHE A 188 -1.39 -17.77 14.03
N ASP A 189 -2.65 -17.40 14.16
CA ASP A 189 -3.69 -18.23 14.76
C ASP A 189 -4.68 -18.72 13.70
N ARG A 190 -5.32 -17.79 13.00
CA ARG A 190 -6.37 -18.11 12.04
C ARG A 190 -6.51 -17.06 10.96
N PHE A 191 -6.79 -17.52 9.75
CA PHE A 191 -7.25 -16.70 8.64
C PHE A 191 -8.73 -16.95 8.36
N TRP A 192 -9.46 -15.87 8.17
CA TRP A 192 -10.86 -15.88 7.75
C TRP A 192 -10.90 -15.37 6.31
N MET A 193 -11.37 -16.22 5.41
CA MET A 193 -11.52 -15.86 3.99
C MET A 193 -12.45 -14.65 3.87
N GLY A 194 -12.09 -13.70 3.03
CA GLY A 194 -12.97 -12.60 2.65
C GLY A 194 -14.15 -13.06 1.81
N GLU A 195 -15.14 -12.20 1.67
CA GLU A 195 -16.28 -12.42 0.80
C GLU A 195 -15.86 -12.27 -0.68
N GLU A 196 -16.50 -12.99 -1.58
CA GLU A 196 -16.36 -12.78 -3.02
C GLU A 196 -17.12 -11.49 -3.43
N TYR A 197 -16.43 -10.56 -4.11
CA TYR A 197 -16.99 -9.30 -4.60
C TYR A 197 -16.89 -9.20 -6.11
#